data_6a2242fcae53c4dcc8b2843404d4bdd2
#
_entry.id   6a2242fcae53c4dcc8b2843404d4bdd2
#
_cell.length_a   1.000
_cell.length_b   1.000
_cell.length_c   1.000
_cell.angle_alpha   90.00
_cell.angle_beta   90.00
_cell.angle_gamma   90.00
#
_symmetry.space_group_name_H-M   'P 1'
#
loop_
_entity.id
_entity.type
_entity.pdbx_description
1 polymer ?
#
loop_
_entity_poly.entity_id
_entity_poly.type
_entity_poly.pdbx_seq_one_letter_code
_entity_poly.pdbx_strand_id
1 'polypeptide(L)'
;MQNLKWWETEVIYQIYPRSFQDSNGDGIGDLPGITSRLEYIANLGVDAIWISPFFDSPQKDFGYDVSDYCNINPEYGTLKDFDILISKAHNLGLRLMIDIVPAHCSDAHLWFQESRQSRDNPKSDWFHWVDPLPDGSAPTNWLSFFGGQAWSWEPLRQQYYLHNFLPSQPNLNHANHDVSLAFEDIAKFWFDRGVDGFRMDAVHTINADVPPYKNNQANPKFKSGNLPQEQQPFFRQLHDTAQLNQSSIQSFIEKFRKVADSYNGDRFLMGELHGDDPVLASRSFTAEGRLHATYNFNLLEWAGLNVEEIKTAISSAIEAFNGTGRLAFAFSNHDVPRSATRQLEPLGLNSDDQESLQLMLLKLEVCLIGSACIFQGEELACSDVQDIPIDLMQDPWGKEFSPVFFGRDTCRTPMVWTNKSNNWGGFSTAEKTWLPISKEHLERAGIDEMNRPESIYNQFATFLKWRKKQPAIMEANTMRLINSNKHEIIFDRISSNQTLRCCFDFNTLITSFSEN
;
A
#
# COMPACT_ATOMS: atom_id res chain seq x y z
N MET A 1 10.51 -10.88 -29.55
CA MET A 1 9.81 -10.81 -28.25
C MET A 1 10.61 -9.84 -27.41
N GLN A 2 10.00 -8.75 -26.94
CA GLN A 2 10.63 -7.94 -25.88
C GLN A 2 10.73 -8.83 -24.65
N ASN A 3 11.90 -8.90 -24.02
CA ASN A 3 12.05 -9.54 -22.71
C ASN A 3 11.32 -8.67 -21.71
N LEU A 4 10.07 -9.05 -21.37
CA LEU A 4 9.30 -8.38 -20.33
C LEU A 4 10.04 -8.50 -19.00
N LYS A 5 10.02 -7.44 -18.23
CA LYS A 5 10.48 -7.44 -16.86
C LYS A 5 9.43 -8.14 -16.00
N TRP A 6 9.85 -8.86 -14.98
CA TRP A 6 8.95 -9.68 -14.17
C TRP A 6 7.77 -8.90 -13.57
N TRP A 7 7.94 -7.62 -13.24
CA TRP A 7 6.89 -6.79 -12.63
C TRP A 7 5.86 -6.22 -13.61
N GLU A 8 6.02 -6.38 -14.93
CA GLU A 8 5.14 -5.71 -15.90
C GLU A 8 3.74 -6.33 -15.98
N THR A 9 3.58 -7.55 -15.47
CA THR A 9 2.28 -8.27 -15.47
C THR A 9 2.04 -9.06 -14.19
N GLU A 10 2.83 -8.86 -13.15
CA GLU A 10 2.80 -9.70 -11.97
C GLU A 10 1.59 -9.43 -11.07
N VAL A 11 1.20 -10.48 -10.36
CA VAL A 11 0.22 -10.42 -9.27
C VAL A 11 0.99 -10.50 -7.96
N ILE A 12 0.89 -9.42 -7.18
CA ILE A 12 1.61 -9.23 -5.92
C ILE A 12 0.61 -9.43 -4.78
N TYR A 13 0.92 -10.31 -3.85
CA TYR A 13 0.11 -10.53 -2.65
C TYR A 13 0.64 -9.71 -1.49
N GLN A 14 -0.15 -8.75 -1.02
CA GLN A 14 0.23 -7.89 0.10
C GLN A 14 -0.06 -8.58 1.43
N ILE A 15 0.94 -8.63 2.29
CA ILE A 15 0.89 -9.16 3.65
C ILE A 15 1.03 -8.02 4.65
N TYR A 16 0.07 -7.90 5.58
CA TYR A 16 0.17 -7.07 6.78
C TYR A 16 0.65 -7.95 7.94
N PRO A 17 1.92 -7.89 8.35
CA PRO A 17 2.57 -8.89 9.21
C PRO A 17 1.78 -9.18 10.48
N ARG A 18 1.38 -8.14 11.22
CA ARG A 18 0.67 -8.25 12.50
C ARG A 18 -0.60 -9.08 12.43
N SER A 19 -1.22 -9.18 11.27
CA SER A 19 -2.53 -9.81 11.05
C SER A 19 -2.47 -11.06 10.19
N PHE A 20 -1.29 -11.56 9.83
CA PHE A 20 -1.23 -12.70 8.92
C PHE A 20 -1.21 -14.03 9.66
N GLN A 21 -0.23 -14.29 10.50
CA GLN A 21 -0.12 -15.50 11.31
C GLN A 21 0.81 -15.26 12.49
N ASP A 22 0.35 -15.54 13.68
CA ASP A 22 1.15 -15.58 14.90
C ASP A 22 1.75 -16.98 15.09
N SER A 23 3.07 -17.06 15.26
CA SER A 23 3.79 -18.31 15.47
C SER A 23 4.25 -18.53 16.91
N ASN A 24 4.37 -17.47 17.69
CA ASN A 24 4.95 -17.49 19.04
C ASN A 24 3.90 -17.44 20.15
N GLY A 25 2.64 -17.11 19.83
CA GLY A 25 1.50 -17.11 20.76
C GLY A 25 1.39 -15.82 21.58
N ASP A 26 1.83 -14.68 21.07
CA ASP A 26 1.70 -13.37 21.72
C ASP A 26 0.48 -12.56 21.23
N GLY A 27 -0.23 -13.05 20.21
CA GLY A 27 -1.42 -12.42 19.63
C GLY A 27 -1.12 -11.48 18.46
N ILE A 28 0.13 -11.41 18.03
CA ILE A 28 0.63 -10.59 16.93
C ILE A 28 1.24 -11.50 15.87
N GLY A 29 0.92 -11.29 14.61
CA GLY A 29 1.54 -12.03 13.50
C GLY A 29 3.00 -11.67 13.31
N ASP A 30 3.81 -12.62 12.83
CA ASP A 30 5.26 -12.53 12.74
C ASP A 30 5.85 -13.16 11.46
N LEU A 31 7.16 -12.97 11.21
CA LEU A 31 7.85 -13.50 10.02
C LEU A 31 7.88 -15.04 9.97
N PRO A 32 8.12 -15.78 11.08
CA PRO A 32 7.98 -17.22 11.08
C PRO A 32 6.56 -17.69 10.77
N GLY A 33 5.56 -16.96 11.24
CA GLY A 33 4.14 -17.20 10.90
C GLY A 33 3.89 -17.04 9.41
N ILE A 34 4.37 -15.93 8.80
CA ILE A 34 4.30 -15.73 7.33
C ILE A 34 4.99 -16.90 6.62
N THR A 35 6.19 -17.28 7.07
CA THR A 35 6.97 -18.39 6.50
C THR A 35 6.18 -19.70 6.51
N SER A 36 5.39 -19.94 7.55
CA SER A 36 4.56 -21.15 7.68
C SER A 36 3.44 -21.22 6.64
N ARG A 37 2.98 -20.07 6.11
CA ARG A 37 1.85 -19.93 5.18
C ARG A 37 2.25 -19.66 3.73
N LEU A 38 3.54 -19.60 3.39
CA LEU A 38 4.00 -19.32 2.02
C LEU A 38 3.46 -20.31 0.98
N GLU A 39 3.25 -21.57 1.34
CA GLU A 39 2.66 -22.57 0.43
C GLU A 39 1.21 -22.25 0.07
N TYR A 40 0.43 -21.70 1.01
CA TYR A 40 -0.92 -21.20 0.74
C TYR A 40 -0.90 -20.11 -0.33
N ILE A 41 0.01 -19.15 -0.19
CA ILE A 41 0.17 -18.03 -1.14
C ILE A 41 0.66 -18.56 -2.51
N ALA A 42 1.64 -19.43 -2.54
CA ALA A 42 2.16 -20.02 -3.78
C ALA A 42 1.08 -20.85 -4.52
N ASN A 43 0.25 -21.60 -3.79
CA ASN A 43 -0.83 -22.39 -4.37
C ASN A 43 -1.95 -21.51 -4.95
N LEU A 44 -2.17 -20.30 -4.43
CA LEU A 44 -3.08 -19.31 -5.02
C LEU A 44 -2.64 -18.96 -6.45
N GLY A 45 -1.33 -18.97 -6.70
CA GLY A 45 -0.77 -18.75 -8.04
C GLY A 45 -0.31 -17.32 -8.32
N VAL A 46 -0.15 -16.49 -7.29
CA VAL A 46 0.49 -15.17 -7.38
C VAL A 46 1.99 -15.30 -7.67
N ASP A 47 2.63 -14.21 -8.03
CA ASP A 47 4.00 -14.21 -8.53
C ASP A 47 5.00 -13.61 -7.53
N ALA A 48 4.51 -12.70 -6.68
CA ALA A 48 5.32 -12.03 -5.67
C ALA A 48 4.51 -11.81 -4.39
N ILE A 49 5.23 -11.60 -3.28
CA ILE A 49 4.67 -11.10 -2.03
C ILE A 49 5.25 -9.71 -1.73
N TRP A 50 4.43 -8.85 -1.16
CA TRP A 50 4.84 -7.59 -0.58
C TRP A 50 4.49 -7.60 0.90
N ILE A 51 5.49 -7.42 1.76
CA ILE A 51 5.32 -7.38 3.22
C ILE A 51 5.37 -5.92 3.67
N SER A 52 4.29 -5.45 4.33
CA SER A 52 4.23 -4.14 4.99
C SER A 52 5.29 -4.04 6.10
N PRO A 53 5.64 -2.84 6.62
CA PRO A 53 6.85 -2.66 7.42
C PRO A 53 6.95 -3.60 8.61
N PHE A 54 8.12 -4.18 8.77
CA PHE A 54 8.51 -5.06 9.90
C PHE A 54 9.84 -4.63 10.54
N PHE A 55 10.39 -3.50 10.12
CA PHE A 55 11.61 -2.92 10.67
C PHE A 55 11.46 -2.58 12.14
N ASP A 56 12.59 -2.37 12.84
CA ASP A 56 12.53 -1.93 14.22
C ASP A 56 11.80 -0.60 14.34
N SER A 57 10.85 -0.55 15.27
CA SER A 57 9.89 0.55 15.39
C SER A 57 9.25 0.56 16.77
N PRO A 58 8.98 1.74 17.36
CA PRO A 58 8.13 1.87 18.55
C PRO A 58 6.66 1.48 18.35
N GLN A 59 6.26 1.15 17.12
CA GLN A 59 4.90 0.73 16.74
C GLN A 59 3.80 1.79 17.00
N LYS A 60 4.14 3.08 16.98
CA LYS A 60 3.17 4.16 17.12
C LYS A 60 2.27 4.27 15.88
N ASP A 61 2.78 3.84 14.73
CA ASP A 61 2.06 3.67 13.46
C ASP A 61 2.37 2.29 12.83
N PHE A 62 2.43 1.26 13.67
CA PHE A 62 2.52 -0.16 13.29
C PHE A 62 3.60 -0.48 12.24
N GLY A 63 4.82 0.05 12.46
CA GLY A 63 5.99 -0.19 11.64
C GLY A 63 6.34 0.94 10.67
N TYR A 64 5.43 1.87 10.39
CA TYR A 64 5.73 3.04 9.57
C TYR A 64 6.53 4.12 10.31
N ASP A 65 6.65 4.06 11.63
CA ASP A 65 7.56 4.86 12.46
C ASP A 65 8.88 4.11 12.71
N VAL A 66 9.73 4.02 11.69
CA VAL A 66 10.95 3.21 11.69
C VAL A 66 12.03 3.80 12.58
N SER A 67 12.57 3.02 13.53
CA SER A 67 13.70 3.39 14.40
C SER A 67 15.05 2.81 13.97
N ASP A 68 15.05 1.71 13.20
CA ASP A 68 16.23 1.13 12.54
C ASP A 68 15.82 0.40 11.27
N TYR A 69 16.26 0.91 10.10
CA TYR A 69 15.93 0.35 8.78
C TYR A 69 16.65 -0.96 8.45
N CYS A 70 17.69 -1.30 9.18
CA CYS A 70 18.52 -2.49 8.92
C CYS A 70 18.31 -3.61 9.95
N ASN A 71 17.29 -3.47 10.79
CA ASN A 71 16.95 -4.46 11.80
C ASN A 71 15.45 -4.78 11.76
N ILE A 72 15.05 -5.85 12.41
CA ILE A 72 13.67 -6.32 12.50
C ILE A 72 13.14 -6.05 13.89
N ASN A 73 11.91 -5.55 13.98
CA ASN A 73 11.24 -5.37 15.26
C ASN A 73 11.11 -6.72 15.98
N PRO A 74 11.50 -6.82 17.27
CA PRO A 74 11.42 -8.06 18.03
C PRO A 74 10.04 -8.73 18.06
N GLU A 75 8.94 -7.95 17.90
CA GLU A 75 7.59 -8.52 17.76
C GLU A 75 7.44 -9.36 16.49
N TYR A 76 8.21 -9.08 15.44
CA TYR A 76 8.12 -9.77 14.15
C TYR A 76 9.18 -10.85 13.97
N GLY A 77 10.20 -10.89 14.81
CA GLY A 77 11.28 -11.88 14.75
C GLY A 77 12.67 -11.28 14.60
N THR A 78 13.52 -11.94 13.81
CA THR A 78 14.94 -11.60 13.65
C THR A 78 15.35 -11.57 12.18
N LEU A 79 16.53 -11.01 11.89
CA LEU A 79 17.14 -11.08 10.53
C LEU A 79 17.29 -12.53 10.04
N LYS A 80 17.53 -13.48 10.95
CA LYS A 80 17.60 -14.91 10.60
C LYS A 80 16.24 -15.45 10.14
N ASP A 81 15.15 -15.01 10.78
CA ASP A 81 13.80 -15.42 10.39
C ASP A 81 13.45 -14.85 9.03
N PHE A 82 13.89 -13.63 8.74
CA PHE A 82 13.76 -13.04 7.41
C PHE A 82 14.57 -13.81 6.35
N ASP A 83 15.81 -14.20 6.65
CA ASP A 83 16.65 -14.98 5.72
C ASP A 83 16.01 -16.36 5.41
N ILE A 84 15.34 -16.98 6.38
CA ILE A 84 14.55 -18.21 6.18
C ILE A 84 13.33 -17.95 5.30
N LEU A 85 12.60 -16.88 5.59
CA LEU A 85 11.39 -16.49 4.85
C LEU A 85 11.70 -16.27 3.37
N ILE A 86 12.69 -15.43 3.06
CA ILE A 86 13.03 -15.11 1.67
C ILE A 86 13.54 -16.33 0.91
N SER A 87 14.37 -17.16 1.56
CA SER A 87 14.84 -18.42 0.96
C SER A 87 13.68 -19.36 0.63
N LYS A 88 12.69 -19.50 1.53
CA LYS A 88 11.51 -20.34 1.27
C LYS A 88 10.62 -19.73 0.19
N ALA A 89 10.42 -18.41 0.16
CA ALA A 89 9.66 -17.72 -0.88
C ALA A 89 10.27 -17.99 -2.26
N HIS A 90 11.57 -17.79 -2.42
CA HIS A 90 12.29 -18.05 -3.67
C HIS A 90 12.22 -19.52 -4.08
N ASN A 91 12.33 -20.47 -3.15
CA ASN A 91 12.19 -21.91 -3.43
C ASN A 91 10.78 -22.29 -3.92
N LEU A 92 9.77 -21.52 -3.55
CA LEU A 92 8.38 -21.66 -4.03
C LEU A 92 8.11 -20.88 -5.34
N GLY A 93 9.13 -20.19 -5.87
CA GLY A 93 9.00 -19.36 -7.07
C GLY A 93 8.37 -18.00 -6.84
N LEU A 94 8.20 -17.58 -5.59
CA LEU A 94 7.68 -16.27 -5.21
C LEU A 94 8.83 -15.26 -5.10
N ARG A 95 8.67 -14.08 -5.68
CA ARG A 95 9.53 -12.92 -5.40
C ARG A 95 9.12 -12.26 -4.10
N LEU A 96 10.05 -11.55 -3.47
CA LEU A 96 9.79 -10.87 -2.22
C LEU A 96 10.10 -9.38 -2.30
N MET A 97 9.07 -8.57 -2.07
CA MET A 97 9.15 -7.12 -1.92
C MET A 97 8.94 -6.74 -0.46
N ILE A 98 9.59 -5.69 -0.03
CA ILE A 98 9.38 -5.11 1.30
C ILE A 98 9.01 -3.63 1.20
N ASP A 99 8.36 -3.12 2.22
CA ASP A 99 8.13 -1.68 2.36
C ASP A 99 9.43 -0.96 2.73
N ILE A 100 9.62 0.25 2.24
CA ILE A 100 10.62 1.20 2.71
C ILE A 100 9.97 2.56 2.91
N VAL A 101 10.28 3.23 4.01
CA VAL A 101 9.66 4.50 4.42
C VAL A 101 10.68 5.63 4.28
N PRO A 102 10.85 6.22 3.09
CA PRO A 102 11.90 7.22 2.90
C PRO A 102 11.49 8.65 3.29
N ALA A 103 10.20 8.94 3.47
CA ALA A 103 9.71 10.28 3.75
C ALA A 103 10.01 10.74 5.18
N HIS A 104 9.99 9.84 6.14
CA HIS A 104 10.15 10.12 7.57
C HIS A 104 10.78 8.93 8.28
N CYS A 105 11.16 9.12 9.52
CA CYS A 105 11.51 8.03 10.44
C CYS A 105 10.83 8.24 11.79
N SER A 106 11.04 7.33 12.74
CA SER A 106 10.57 7.51 14.11
C SER A 106 11.29 8.66 14.82
N ASP A 107 10.60 9.31 15.73
CA ASP A 107 11.22 10.21 16.71
C ASP A 107 12.21 9.47 17.64
N ALA A 108 12.13 8.15 17.74
CA ALA A 108 13.09 7.29 18.44
C ALA A 108 14.33 6.94 17.60
N HIS A 109 14.34 7.20 16.29
CA HIS A 109 15.49 6.92 15.44
C HIS A 109 16.71 7.72 15.88
N LEU A 110 17.89 7.11 15.92
CA LEU A 110 19.14 7.76 16.35
C LEU A 110 19.42 9.04 15.56
N TRP A 111 19.05 9.11 14.27
CA TRP A 111 19.20 10.31 13.45
C TRP A 111 18.43 11.50 14.01
N PHE A 112 17.16 11.28 14.41
CA PHE A 112 16.36 12.38 14.98
C PHE A 112 16.79 12.71 16.39
N GLN A 113 17.13 11.70 17.21
CA GLN A 113 17.62 11.90 18.56
C GLN A 113 18.90 12.75 18.60
N GLU A 114 19.82 12.56 17.64
CA GLU A 114 21.01 13.40 17.49
C GLU A 114 20.65 14.80 16.95
N SER A 115 19.85 14.87 15.87
CA SER A 115 19.47 16.12 15.20
C SER A 115 18.78 17.13 16.13
N ARG A 116 17.89 16.64 17.03
CA ARG A 116 17.12 17.49 17.93
C ARG A 116 17.92 18.12 19.06
N GLN A 117 19.15 17.63 19.37
CA GLN A 117 19.94 18.09 20.51
C GLN A 117 20.43 19.52 20.37
N SER A 118 20.80 19.94 19.15
CA SER A 118 21.31 21.29 18.89
C SER A 118 21.19 21.65 17.41
N ARG A 119 21.53 22.91 17.10
CA ARG A 119 21.60 23.39 15.71
C ARG A 119 22.93 23.08 15.02
N ASP A 120 23.93 22.54 15.74
CA ASP A 120 25.33 22.43 15.31
C ASP A 120 25.84 20.97 15.27
N ASN A 121 24.99 19.96 15.43
CA ASN A 121 25.42 18.57 15.40
C ASN A 121 25.50 18.02 13.96
N PRO A 122 26.19 16.89 13.73
CA PRO A 122 26.38 16.32 12.39
C PRO A 122 25.07 16.00 11.63
N LYS A 123 23.95 15.86 12.35
CA LYS A 123 22.63 15.62 11.76
C LYS A 123 21.69 16.80 11.83
N SER A 124 22.23 17.98 12.08
CA SER A 124 21.45 19.20 12.33
C SER A 124 20.48 19.55 11.19
N ASP A 125 20.75 19.16 9.94
CA ASP A 125 19.96 19.42 8.75
C ASP A 125 19.42 18.13 8.08
N TRP A 126 19.42 17.02 8.79
CA TRP A 126 18.83 15.74 8.32
C TRP A 126 17.30 15.76 8.31
N PHE A 127 16.71 16.71 9.00
CA PHE A 127 15.26 16.93 9.09
C PHE A 127 14.91 18.36 8.71
N HIS A 128 13.65 18.62 8.41
CA HIS A 128 13.17 19.94 8.11
C HIS A 128 12.93 20.73 9.40
N TRP A 129 13.91 21.56 9.77
CA TRP A 129 13.85 22.45 10.93
C TRP A 129 13.65 23.90 10.50
N VAL A 130 12.71 24.62 11.13
CA VAL A 130 12.41 26.01 10.80
C VAL A 130 12.22 26.83 12.08
N ASP A 131 12.75 28.03 12.08
CA ASP A 131 12.50 28.99 13.16
C ASP A 131 11.01 29.40 13.18
N PRO A 132 10.45 29.73 14.37
CA PRO A 132 9.09 30.23 14.47
C PRO A 132 8.96 31.55 13.71
N LEU A 133 7.73 31.89 13.28
CA LEU A 133 7.41 33.20 12.81
C LEU A 133 7.57 34.25 13.94
N PRO A 134 7.61 35.57 13.64
CA PRO A 134 7.81 36.60 14.67
C PRO A 134 6.79 36.59 15.82
N ASP A 135 5.61 36.05 15.59
CA ASP A 135 4.56 35.88 16.59
C ASP A 135 4.65 34.53 17.36
N GLY A 136 5.67 33.73 17.06
CA GLY A 136 5.88 32.41 17.66
C GLY A 136 5.13 31.27 16.98
N SER A 137 4.34 31.53 15.95
CA SER A 137 3.56 30.49 15.25
C SER A 137 4.42 29.62 14.32
N ALA A 138 3.83 28.50 13.86
CA ALA A 138 4.44 27.58 12.91
C ALA A 138 4.72 28.26 11.55
N PRO A 139 5.73 27.79 10.78
CA PRO A 139 6.20 28.48 9.58
C PRO A 139 5.19 28.49 8.42
N THR A 140 4.29 27.52 8.35
CA THR A 140 3.25 27.43 7.31
C THR A 140 1.93 26.88 7.87
N ASN A 141 0.87 26.93 7.04
CA ASN A 141 -0.44 26.36 7.35
C ASN A 141 -0.58 24.87 6.98
N TRP A 142 0.51 24.15 6.76
CA TRP A 142 0.46 22.75 6.34
C TRP A 142 -0.23 21.87 7.38
N LEU A 143 -1.02 20.91 6.89
CA LEU A 143 -1.77 19.97 7.72
C LEU A 143 -1.17 18.58 7.67
N SER A 144 -1.20 17.90 8.80
CA SER A 144 -0.87 16.47 8.90
C SER A 144 -1.99 15.61 8.32
N PHE A 145 -1.64 14.48 7.72
CA PHE A 145 -2.60 13.47 7.27
C PHE A 145 -3.42 12.89 8.43
N PHE A 146 -2.83 12.83 9.62
CA PHE A 146 -3.50 12.32 10.82
C PHE A 146 -4.17 13.40 11.67
N GLY A 147 -4.29 14.62 11.11
CA GLY A 147 -4.95 15.74 11.76
C GLY A 147 -4.02 16.73 12.43
N GLY A 148 -4.50 17.95 12.63
CA GLY A 148 -3.71 19.03 13.18
C GLY A 148 -2.68 19.61 12.21
N GLN A 149 -1.74 20.38 12.76
CA GLN A 149 -0.66 20.99 11.98
C GLN A 149 0.43 19.98 11.65
N ALA A 150 1.11 20.16 10.52
CA ALA A 150 2.26 19.35 10.12
C ALA A 150 3.59 19.82 10.78
N TRP A 151 3.54 20.73 11.73
CA TRP A 151 4.69 21.29 12.42
C TRP A 151 4.59 21.12 13.92
N SER A 152 5.62 20.55 14.55
CA SER A 152 5.74 20.41 15.99
C SER A 152 6.94 21.15 16.54
N TRP A 153 6.76 21.79 17.70
CA TRP A 153 7.82 22.56 18.38
C TRP A 153 8.79 21.63 19.12
N GLU A 154 10.09 21.82 18.89
CA GLU A 154 11.15 21.15 19.65
C GLU A 154 11.84 22.15 20.59
N PRO A 155 11.62 22.04 21.90
CA PRO A 155 12.13 23.00 22.87
C PRO A 155 13.65 23.00 23.04
N LEU A 156 14.35 21.85 22.86
CA LEU A 156 15.80 21.78 22.96
C LEU A 156 16.46 22.62 21.85
N ARG A 157 15.89 22.54 20.65
CA ARG A 157 16.40 23.21 19.47
C ARG A 157 15.80 24.59 19.25
N GLN A 158 14.64 24.88 19.86
CA GLN A 158 13.86 26.09 19.66
C GLN A 158 13.52 26.31 18.19
N GLN A 159 13.05 25.25 17.53
CA GLN A 159 12.60 25.24 16.15
C GLN A 159 11.39 24.34 16.00
N TYR A 160 10.62 24.56 14.95
CA TYR A 160 9.62 23.61 14.49
C TYR A 160 10.26 22.56 13.57
N TYR A 161 9.81 21.31 13.68
CA TYR A 161 10.11 20.27 12.70
C TYR A 161 8.87 19.84 11.95
N LEU A 162 9.04 19.46 10.67
CA LEU A 162 7.97 18.96 9.80
C LEU A 162 7.65 17.50 10.14
N HIS A 163 6.36 17.19 10.15
CA HIS A 163 5.85 15.82 10.12
C HIS A 163 4.56 15.76 9.29
N ASN A 164 4.55 15.04 8.19
CA ASN A 164 3.34 14.91 7.37
C ASN A 164 2.30 13.96 8.00
N PHE A 165 2.74 13.09 8.91
CA PHE A 165 1.93 12.13 9.66
C PHE A 165 1.95 12.46 11.15
N LEU A 166 2.18 11.49 12.02
CA LEU A 166 2.25 11.72 13.46
C LEU A 166 3.42 12.67 13.83
N PRO A 167 3.29 13.43 14.93
CA PRO A 167 4.44 14.18 15.48
C PRO A 167 5.65 13.28 15.79
N SER A 168 5.43 11.99 16.01
CA SER A 168 6.48 10.99 16.20
C SER A 168 7.11 10.48 14.89
N GLN A 169 6.72 11.03 13.74
CA GLN A 169 7.24 10.68 12.42
C GLN A 169 7.86 11.92 11.72
N PRO A 170 8.99 12.46 12.24
CA PRO A 170 9.65 13.63 11.67
C PRO A 170 10.11 13.36 10.23
N ASN A 171 9.80 14.31 9.33
CA ASN A 171 10.16 14.24 7.92
C ASN A 171 11.66 14.44 7.70
N LEU A 172 12.24 13.54 6.91
CA LEU A 172 13.64 13.58 6.50
C LEU A 172 13.86 14.64 5.41
N ASN A 173 14.99 15.34 5.50
CA ASN A 173 15.38 16.37 4.55
C ASN A 173 16.20 15.76 3.39
N HIS A 174 15.56 15.44 2.29
CA HIS A 174 16.23 14.88 1.12
C HIS A 174 17.01 15.93 0.28
N ALA A 175 17.02 17.21 0.65
CA ALA A 175 18.00 18.16 0.14
C ALA A 175 19.42 17.85 0.68
N ASN A 176 19.52 17.23 1.86
CA ASN A 176 20.79 16.76 2.41
C ASN A 176 21.24 15.48 1.68
N HIS A 177 22.45 15.52 1.14
CA HIS A 177 23.03 14.40 0.40
C HIS A 177 23.25 13.15 1.26
N ASP A 178 23.65 13.33 2.53
CA ASP A 178 23.93 12.21 3.43
C ASP A 178 22.68 11.40 3.77
N VAL A 179 21.50 12.04 3.81
CA VAL A 179 20.20 11.35 3.91
C VAL A 179 20.00 10.41 2.71
N SER A 180 20.25 10.91 1.49
CA SER A 180 20.15 10.09 0.28
C SER A 180 21.13 8.92 0.30
N LEU A 181 22.38 9.14 0.71
CA LEU A 181 23.41 8.08 0.83
C LEU A 181 23.01 7.02 1.85
N ALA A 182 22.44 7.42 2.99
CA ALA A 182 21.98 6.47 3.99
C ALA A 182 20.88 5.54 3.42
N PHE A 183 19.96 6.06 2.62
CA PHE A 183 18.94 5.23 1.96
C PHE A 183 19.51 4.36 0.84
N GLU A 184 20.55 4.81 0.12
CA GLU A 184 21.26 3.95 -0.83
C GLU A 184 21.92 2.74 -0.12
N ASP A 185 22.49 2.95 1.06
CA ASP A 185 23.10 1.88 1.87
C ASP A 185 22.06 0.94 2.48
N ILE A 186 20.92 1.46 2.92
CA ILE A 186 19.76 0.65 3.35
C ILE A 186 19.27 -0.24 2.19
N ALA A 187 19.14 0.33 0.98
CA ALA A 187 18.72 -0.43 -0.19
C ALA A 187 19.69 -1.58 -0.50
N LYS A 188 21.01 -1.31 -0.47
CA LYS A 188 22.05 -2.33 -0.66
C LYS A 188 21.94 -3.43 0.39
N PHE A 189 21.78 -3.07 1.67
CA PHE A 189 21.65 -4.04 2.77
C PHE A 189 20.54 -5.06 2.51
N TRP A 190 19.38 -4.63 2.02
CA TRP A 190 18.25 -5.52 1.75
C TRP A 190 18.37 -6.24 0.39
N PHE A 191 18.90 -5.59 -0.64
CA PHE A 191 19.18 -6.27 -1.92
C PHE A 191 20.24 -7.35 -1.77
N ASP A 192 21.28 -7.15 -0.95
CA ASP A 192 22.30 -8.16 -0.63
C ASP A 192 21.71 -9.37 0.10
N ARG A 193 20.59 -9.19 0.83
CA ARG A 193 19.81 -10.27 1.45
C ARG A 193 18.85 -10.95 0.50
N GLY A 194 18.75 -10.50 -0.76
CA GLY A 194 17.96 -11.14 -1.79
C GLY A 194 16.59 -10.51 -2.06
N VAL A 195 16.24 -9.38 -1.42
CA VAL A 195 14.99 -8.67 -1.71
C VAL A 195 14.88 -8.35 -3.20
N ASP A 196 13.73 -8.65 -3.82
CA ASP A 196 13.50 -8.46 -5.25
C ASP A 196 12.98 -7.06 -5.59
N GLY A 197 12.46 -6.32 -4.61
CA GLY A 197 11.95 -4.98 -4.83
C GLY A 197 11.51 -4.28 -3.56
N PHE A 198 11.25 -2.99 -3.72
CA PHE A 198 10.70 -2.14 -2.67
C PHE A 198 9.35 -1.56 -3.10
N ARG A 199 8.42 -1.53 -2.15
CA ARG A 199 7.32 -0.55 -2.16
C ARG A 199 7.78 0.65 -1.35
N MET A 200 7.91 1.79 -1.97
CA MET A 200 8.31 3.04 -1.31
C MET A 200 7.08 3.73 -0.78
N ASP A 201 7.00 3.81 0.54
CA ASP A 201 5.91 4.44 1.26
C ASP A 201 5.84 5.93 0.97
N ALA A 202 4.62 6.44 0.77
CA ALA A 202 4.27 7.84 0.74
C ALA A 202 5.25 8.74 -0.04
N VAL A 203 5.69 8.29 -1.24
CA VAL A 203 6.70 9.04 -2.04
C VAL A 203 6.27 10.48 -2.37
N HIS A 204 4.97 10.74 -2.39
CA HIS A 204 4.40 12.07 -2.59
C HIS A 204 4.67 13.05 -1.44
N THR A 205 5.05 12.55 -0.26
CA THR A 205 5.35 13.35 0.94
C THR A 205 6.84 13.53 1.18
N ILE A 206 7.69 12.90 0.37
CA ILE A 206 9.14 13.13 0.44
C ILE A 206 9.42 14.57 -0.01
N ASN A 207 10.22 15.31 0.76
CA ASN A 207 10.51 16.68 0.46
C ASN A 207 12.03 16.92 0.46
N ALA A 208 12.51 17.60 -0.58
CA ALA A 208 13.88 18.10 -0.71
C ALA A 208 13.92 19.63 -0.88
N ASP A 209 12.79 20.30 -0.69
CA ASP A 209 12.73 21.74 -0.69
C ASP A 209 13.32 22.33 0.60
N VAL A 210 13.80 23.56 0.52
CA VAL A 210 14.40 24.28 1.63
C VAL A 210 13.61 25.54 1.95
N PRO A 211 13.65 26.04 3.21
CA PRO A 211 12.97 27.26 3.59
C PRO A 211 13.39 28.47 2.72
N PRO A 212 12.52 29.47 2.53
CA PRO A 212 11.19 29.61 3.12
C PRO A 212 10.11 28.81 2.37
N TYR A 213 9.34 28.04 3.11
CA TYR A 213 8.20 27.29 2.56
C TYR A 213 7.00 28.18 2.30
N LYS A 214 6.13 27.77 1.38
CA LYS A 214 4.90 28.48 1.02
C LYS A 214 3.69 27.86 1.70
N ASN A 215 2.71 28.68 2.04
CA ASN A 215 1.40 28.21 2.49
C ASN A 215 0.67 27.47 1.37
N ASN A 216 -0.05 26.42 1.74
CA ASN A 216 -1.03 25.78 0.88
C ASN A 216 -2.25 26.68 0.68
N GLN A 217 -2.85 26.63 -0.50
CA GLN A 217 -4.07 27.36 -0.82
C GLN A 217 -5.31 26.56 -0.38
N ALA A 218 -6.41 27.26 -0.07
CA ALA A 218 -7.68 26.58 0.18
C ALA A 218 -8.13 25.76 -1.04
N ASN A 219 -8.56 24.54 -0.80
CA ASN A 219 -9.03 23.65 -1.87
C ASN A 219 -10.50 23.95 -2.23
N PRO A 220 -10.79 24.60 -3.37
CA PRO A 220 -12.17 24.90 -3.77
C PRO A 220 -12.99 23.68 -4.17
N LYS A 221 -12.35 22.53 -4.42
CA LYS A 221 -13.02 21.25 -4.68
C LYS A 221 -13.44 20.55 -3.39
N PHE A 222 -12.88 20.94 -2.24
CA PHE A 222 -13.30 20.40 -0.96
C PHE A 222 -14.73 20.87 -0.65
N LYS A 223 -15.69 19.97 -0.85
CA LYS A 223 -17.08 20.19 -0.49
C LYS A 223 -17.37 19.42 0.78
N SER A 224 -17.55 20.15 1.87
CA SER A 224 -18.05 19.61 3.13
C SER A 224 -19.51 19.16 2.99
N GLY A 225 -19.81 18.11 2.26
CA GLY A 225 -21.19 17.72 2.07
C GLY A 225 -21.46 16.47 1.22
N ASN A 226 -20.45 15.98 0.52
CA ASN A 226 -20.64 14.82 -0.35
C ASN A 226 -20.24 13.48 0.30
N LEU A 227 -19.48 13.54 1.41
CA LEU A 227 -19.19 12.39 2.26
C LEU A 227 -19.67 12.73 3.67
N PRO A 228 -20.12 11.76 4.46
CA PRO A 228 -20.30 11.96 5.88
C PRO A 228 -19.05 12.65 6.46
N GLN A 229 -19.23 13.56 7.39
CA GLN A 229 -18.13 14.37 7.95
C GLN A 229 -17.02 13.48 8.52
N GLU A 230 -17.38 12.31 9.02
CA GLU A 230 -16.55 11.22 9.49
C GLU A 230 -15.60 10.61 8.45
N GLN A 231 -15.91 10.76 7.15
CA GLN A 231 -15.13 10.18 6.06
C GLN A 231 -14.30 11.22 5.29
N GLN A 232 -14.34 12.48 5.73
CA GLN A 232 -13.62 13.56 5.05
C GLN A 232 -12.22 13.75 5.67
N PRO A 233 -11.16 13.42 4.95
CA PRO A 233 -9.81 13.70 5.42
C PRO A 233 -9.60 15.21 5.57
N PHE A 234 -9.38 15.69 6.79
CA PHE A 234 -9.22 17.12 7.10
C PHE A 234 -8.10 17.80 6.31
N PHE A 235 -7.04 17.07 5.97
CA PHE A 235 -5.94 17.59 5.16
C PHE A 235 -6.38 18.00 3.74
N ARG A 236 -7.47 17.44 3.19
CA ARG A 236 -8.00 17.82 1.87
C ARG A 236 -8.64 19.22 1.84
N GLN A 237 -8.79 19.89 2.99
CA GLN A 237 -9.28 21.29 3.04
C GLN A 237 -8.33 22.27 2.37
N LEU A 238 -7.07 21.94 2.26
CA LEU A 238 -6.06 22.73 1.57
C LEU A 238 -5.59 21.99 0.31
N HIS A 239 -5.25 22.76 -0.73
CA HIS A 239 -4.42 22.24 -1.80
C HIS A 239 -3.02 22.00 -1.24
N ASP A 240 -2.56 20.78 -1.32
CA ASP A 240 -1.28 20.33 -0.80
C ASP A 240 -0.10 20.55 -1.76
N THR A 241 -0.29 21.36 -2.81
CA THR A 241 0.67 21.58 -3.90
C THR A 241 2.00 22.18 -3.46
N ALA A 242 2.07 22.86 -2.31
CA ALA A 242 3.32 23.36 -1.74
C ALA A 242 3.99 22.38 -0.76
N GLN A 243 3.31 21.29 -0.41
CA GLN A 243 3.73 20.30 0.58
C GLN A 243 4.05 18.93 -0.07
N LEU A 244 3.29 18.53 -1.10
CA LEU A 244 3.35 17.22 -1.70
C LEU A 244 3.81 17.26 -3.17
N ASN A 245 4.24 16.10 -3.68
CA ASN A 245 4.59 15.88 -5.09
C ASN A 245 5.67 16.86 -5.64
N GLN A 246 6.60 17.28 -4.79
CA GLN A 246 7.63 18.24 -5.18
C GLN A 246 8.61 17.62 -6.18
N SER A 247 8.95 18.37 -7.23
CA SER A 247 9.90 17.92 -8.25
C SER A 247 11.34 17.77 -7.73
N SER A 248 11.65 18.42 -6.62
CA SER A 248 12.95 18.33 -5.93
C SER A 248 13.34 16.90 -5.53
N ILE A 249 12.34 16.02 -5.29
CA ILE A 249 12.57 14.63 -4.91
C ILE A 249 13.13 13.75 -6.03
N GLN A 250 12.99 14.16 -7.29
CA GLN A 250 13.36 13.31 -8.43
C GLN A 250 14.83 12.85 -8.39
N SER A 251 15.73 13.71 -7.90
CA SER A 251 17.15 13.38 -7.75
C SER A 251 17.39 12.21 -6.77
N PHE A 252 16.64 12.12 -5.68
CA PHE A 252 16.70 11.00 -4.74
C PHE A 252 16.20 9.72 -5.42
N ILE A 253 15.06 9.77 -6.09
CA ILE A 253 14.47 8.62 -6.79
C ILE A 253 15.43 8.08 -7.84
N GLU A 254 16.07 8.96 -8.63
CA GLU A 254 17.04 8.58 -9.66
C GLU A 254 18.30 7.91 -9.08
N LYS A 255 18.79 8.37 -7.93
CA LYS A 255 19.91 7.74 -7.22
C LYS A 255 19.51 6.36 -6.68
N PHE A 256 18.36 6.28 -6.02
CA PHE A 256 17.84 5.02 -5.49
C PHE A 256 17.59 4.00 -6.61
N ARG A 257 17.06 4.45 -7.76
CA ARG A 257 16.91 3.63 -8.95
C ARG A 257 18.25 3.09 -9.48
N LYS A 258 19.31 3.88 -9.51
CA LYS A 258 20.65 3.43 -9.90
C LYS A 258 21.17 2.32 -9.01
N VAL A 259 20.88 2.36 -7.72
CA VAL A 259 21.22 1.26 -6.81
C VAL A 259 20.48 -0.01 -7.24
N ALA A 260 19.17 0.06 -7.47
CA ALA A 260 18.38 -1.09 -7.92
C ALA A 260 18.90 -1.67 -9.25
N ASP A 261 19.20 -0.82 -10.23
CA ASP A 261 19.70 -1.22 -11.55
C ASP A 261 21.12 -1.81 -11.50
N SER A 262 21.88 -1.58 -10.43
CA SER A 262 23.23 -2.15 -10.25
C SER A 262 23.21 -3.64 -9.85
N TYR A 263 22.07 -4.17 -9.46
CA TYR A 263 21.90 -5.56 -9.06
C TYR A 263 21.44 -6.43 -10.23
N ASN A 264 21.95 -7.65 -10.31
CA ASN A 264 21.44 -8.66 -11.22
C ASN A 264 20.04 -9.14 -10.80
N GLY A 265 19.21 -9.50 -11.78
CA GLY A 265 17.90 -10.11 -11.54
C GLY A 265 16.74 -9.13 -11.46
N ASP A 266 16.94 -7.92 -12.02
CA ASP A 266 15.88 -6.92 -12.19
C ASP A 266 15.17 -6.58 -10.87
N ARG A 267 15.68 -5.62 -10.12
CA ARG A 267 15.05 -5.13 -8.88
C ARG A 267 13.90 -4.18 -9.19
N PHE A 268 12.77 -4.34 -8.52
CA PHE A 268 11.56 -3.56 -8.75
C PHE A 268 11.39 -2.44 -7.72
N LEU A 269 11.04 -1.25 -8.19
CA LEU A 269 10.72 -0.10 -7.34
C LEU A 269 9.31 0.39 -7.66
N MET A 270 8.42 0.29 -6.69
CA MET A 270 7.04 0.75 -6.76
C MET A 270 6.82 1.83 -5.71
N GLY A 271 6.38 3.02 -6.10
CA GLY A 271 6.12 4.12 -5.18
C GLY A 271 4.63 4.31 -4.92
N GLU A 272 4.26 4.45 -3.65
CA GLU A 272 2.91 4.86 -3.29
C GLU A 272 2.71 6.33 -3.61
N LEU A 273 1.64 6.64 -4.37
CA LEU A 273 1.37 7.97 -4.84
C LEU A 273 -0.08 8.39 -4.60
N HIS A 274 -0.22 9.55 -3.97
CA HIS A 274 -1.50 10.22 -3.77
C HIS A 274 -1.40 11.67 -4.26
N GLY A 275 -2.53 12.35 -4.48
CA GLY A 275 -2.58 13.76 -4.85
C GLY A 275 -3.75 14.10 -5.75
N ASP A 276 -3.89 15.38 -6.10
CA ASP A 276 -4.99 15.92 -6.89
C ASP A 276 -5.07 15.37 -8.33
N ASP A 277 -3.91 15.01 -8.93
CA ASP A 277 -3.80 14.39 -10.25
C ASP A 277 -2.80 13.23 -10.22
N PRO A 278 -3.23 12.04 -9.79
CA PRO A 278 -2.36 10.89 -9.66
C PRO A 278 -1.83 10.38 -11.02
N VAL A 279 -2.52 10.64 -12.13
CA VAL A 279 -2.05 10.26 -13.48
C VAL A 279 -0.86 11.10 -13.90
N LEU A 280 -0.95 12.41 -13.75
CA LEU A 280 0.14 13.33 -14.06
C LEU A 280 1.34 13.09 -13.15
N ALA A 281 1.09 12.91 -11.86
CA ALA A 281 2.12 12.58 -10.89
C ALA A 281 2.80 11.25 -11.26
N SER A 282 2.05 10.20 -11.59
CA SER A 282 2.59 8.90 -12.01
C SER A 282 3.57 9.02 -13.17
N ARG A 283 3.25 9.82 -14.19
CA ARG A 283 4.17 10.07 -15.31
C ARG A 283 5.49 10.69 -14.87
N SER A 284 5.43 11.64 -13.94
CA SER A 284 6.64 12.29 -13.41
C SER A 284 7.51 11.31 -12.63
N PHE A 285 6.88 10.51 -11.76
CA PHE A 285 7.60 9.58 -10.88
C PHE A 285 8.11 8.33 -11.59
N THR A 286 7.54 7.96 -12.74
CA THR A 286 7.95 6.78 -13.54
C THR A 286 8.65 7.15 -14.86
N ALA A 287 9.11 8.39 -15.00
CA ALA A 287 9.97 8.76 -16.13
C ALA A 287 11.24 7.91 -16.15
N GLU A 288 11.93 7.87 -17.30
CA GLU A 288 13.14 7.06 -17.47
C GLU A 288 14.16 7.32 -16.34
N GLY A 289 14.71 6.25 -15.79
CA GLY A 289 15.67 6.32 -14.68
C GLY A 289 15.04 6.56 -13.29
N ARG A 290 13.70 6.58 -13.18
CA ARG A 290 12.96 6.75 -11.92
C ARG A 290 12.27 5.46 -11.50
N LEU A 291 11.18 5.54 -10.75
CA LEU A 291 10.42 4.36 -10.31
C LEU A 291 9.97 3.53 -11.52
N HIS A 292 9.84 2.23 -11.32
CA HIS A 292 9.32 1.33 -12.36
C HIS A 292 7.79 1.43 -12.47
N ALA A 293 7.12 1.59 -11.32
CA ALA A 293 5.67 1.76 -11.24
C ALA A 293 5.27 2.68 -10.10
N THR A 294 4.05 3.21 -10.17
CA THR A 294 3.38 3.84 -9.05
C THR A 294 2.16 3.02 -8.63
N TYR A 295 2.03 2.87 -7.33
CA TYR A 295 0.85 2.37 -6.65
C TYR A 295 0.00 3.58 -6.27
N ASN A 296 -1.17 3.73 -6.86
CA ASN A 296 -2.00 4.90 -6.66
C ASN A 296 -3.41 4.55 -6.16
N PHE A 297 -4.10 5.54 -5.63
CA PHE A 297 -5.37 5.36 -4.96
C PHE A 297 -6.60 5.47 -5.89
N ASN A 298 -6.44 5.41 -7.21
CA ASN A 298 -7.58 5.59 -8.14
C ASN A 298 -8.71 4.57 -7.98
N LEU A 299 -8.39 3.35 -7.51
CA LEU A 299 -9.39 2.31 -7.21
C LEU A 299 -9.56 2.09 -5.69
N LEU A 300 -8.90 2.89 -4.86
CA LEU A 300 -8.87 2.79 -3.40
C LEU A 300 -9.69 3.90 -2.71
N GLU A 301 -10.69 4.46 -3.38
CA GLU A 301 -11.54 5.49 -2.77
C GLU A 301 -12.34 4.92 -1.58
N TRP A 302 -12.29 5.62 -0.43
CA TRP A 302 -12.90 5.19 0.83
C TRP A 302 -14.41 4.96 0.75
N ALA A 303 -15.11 5.78 -0.04
CA ALA A 303 -16.55 5.67 -0.23
C ALA A 303 -16.96 4.57 -1.23
N GLY A 304 -15.97 3.86 -1.81
CA GLY A 304 -16.20 2.99 -2.94
C GLY A 304 -16.43 3.78 -4.25
N LEU A 305 -16.55 3.04 -5.33
CA LEU A 305 -16.70 3.59 -6.69
C LEU A 305 -17.87 2.92 -7.42
N ASN A 306 -18.66 3.71 -8.12
CA ASN A 306 -19.61 3.17 -9.09
C ASN A 306 -18.89 2.76 -10.39
N VAL A 307 -19.62 2.10 -11.30
CA VAL A 307 -19.05 1.55 -12.54
C VAL A 307 -18.41 2.63 -13.43
N GLU A 308 -19.00 3.83 -13.52
CA GLU A 308 -18.46 4.92 -14.34
C GLU A 308 -17.18 5.52 -13.73
N GLU A 309 -17.09 5.56 -12.40
CA GLU A 309 -15.86 5.99 -11.70
C GLU A 309 -14.74 4.97 -11.89
N ILE A 310 -15.04 3.66 -11.82
CA ILE A 310 -14.07 2.61 -12.14
C ILE A 310 -13.60 2.71 -13.59
N LYS A 311 -14.51 2.93 -14.57
CA LYS A 311 -14.13 3.17 -15.96
C LYS A 311 -13.22 4.39 -16.12
N THR A 312 -13.51 5.45 -15.39
CA THR A 312 -12.71 6.68 -15.42
C THR A 312 -11.30 6.40 -14.88
N ALA A 313 -11.17 5.68 -13.76
CA ALA A 313 -9.89 5.27 -13.20
C ALA A 313 -9.08 4.41 -14.20
N ILE A 314 -9.72 3.44 -14.85
CA ILE A 314 -9.11 2.61 -15.88
C ILE A 314 -8.67 3.43 -17.10
N SER A 315 -9.53 4.36 -17.57
CA SER A 315 -9.20 5.24 -18.70
C SER A 315 -8.00 6.11 -18.41
N SER A 316 -7.95 6.71 -17.22
CA SER A 316 -6.81 7.50 -16.75
C SER A 316 -5.52 6.67 -16.68
N ALA A 317 -5.63 5.41 -16.24
CA ALA A 317 -4.51 4.47 -16.25
C ALA A 317 -3.99 4.20 -17.67
N ILE A 318 -4.87 3.89 -18.62
CA ILE A 318 -4.51 3.68 -20.02
C ILE A 318 -3.80 4.92 -20.58
N GLU A 319 -4.30 6.10 -20.27
CA GLU A 319 -3.67 7.36 -20.68
C GLU A 319 -2.28 7.54 -20.08
N ALA A 320 -2.08 7.18 -18.82
CA ALA A 320 -0.76 7.20 -18.19
C ALA A 320 0.23 6.25 -18.88
N PHE A 321 -0.26 5.09 -19.35
CA PHE A 321 0.54 4.09 -20.06
C PHE A 321 0.90 4.48 -21.49
N ASN A 322 0.18 5.36 -22.14
CA ASN A 322 0.57 5.89 -23.46
C ASN A 322 1.88 6.71 -23.41
N GLY A 323 2.41 6.91 -22.19
CA GLY A 323 3.75 7.41 -21.90
C GLY A 323 4.71 6.32 -21.45
N THR A 324 5.64 6.68 -20.57
CA THR A 324 6.64 5.77 -19.97
C THR A 324 6.18 5.14 -18.65
N GLY A 325 5.08 5.62 -18.07
CA GLY A 325 4.58 5.22 -16.76
C GLY A 325 4.06 3.78 -16.69
N ARG A 326 4.16 3.17 -15.51
CA ARG A 326 3.50 1.92 -15.15
C ARG A 326 2.68 2.15 -13.89
N LEU A 327 1.54 1.46 -13.77
CA LEU A 327 0.71 1.48 -12.58
C LEU A 327 0.65 0.09 -11.95
N ALA A 328 0.58 0.07 -10.62
CA ALA A 328 0.17 -1.08 -9.86
C ALA A 328 -1.23 -0.80 -9.30
N PHE A 329 -2.17 -1.67 -9.61
CA PHE A 329 -3.58 -1.54 -9.21
C PHE A 329 -3.83 -2.26 -7.91
N ALA A 330 -4.81 -1.78 -7.15
CA ALA A 330 -5.36 -2.45 -5.99
C ALA A 330 -6.81 -2.00 -5.75
N PHE A 331 -7.69 -2.92 -5.38
CA PHE A 331 -9.01 -2.60 -4.86
C PHE A 331 -9.06 -2.56 -3.33
N SER A 332 -8.10 -3.17 -2.65
CA SER A 332 -7.96 -3.11 -1.19
C SER A 332 -6.50 -2.98 -0.80
N ASN A 333 -6.27 -2.43 0.39
CA ASN A 333 -5.00 -2.47 1.08
C ASN A 333 -5.22 -2.33 2.61
N HIS A 334 -4.16 -2.13 3.35
CA HIS A 334 -4.21 -1.96 4.81
C HIS A 334 -4.57 -0.54 5.27
N ASP A 335 -4.87 0.39 4.34
CA ASP A 335 -5.17 1.80 4.64
C ASP A 335 -6.59 2.22 4.28
N VAL A 336 -7.32 1.38 3.54
CA VAL A 336 -8.72 1.67 3.15
C VAL A 336 -9.63 0.49 3.47
N PRO A 337 -10.93 0.71 3.68
CA PRO A 337 -11.89 -0.37 3.86
C PRO A 337 -11.82 -1.39 2.70
N ARG A 338 -12.04 -2.66 3.01
CA ARG A 338 -11.97 -3.76 2.04
C ARG A 338 -12.99 -3.58 0.92
N SER A 339 -12.58 -3.91 -0.30
CA SER A 339 -13.46 -3.83 -1.48
C SER A 339 -14.74 -4.65 -1.35
N ALA A 340 -14.66 -5.83 -0.71
CA ALA A 340 -15.80 -6.68 -0.41
C ALA A 340 -16.88 -6.00 0.48
N THR A 341 -16.52 -4.95 1.22
CA THR A 341 -17.46 -4.15 2.02
C THR A 341 -17.83 -2.86 1.30
N ARG A 342 -16.84 -2.03 0.98
CA ARG A 342 -17.09 -0.65 0.54
C ARG A 342 -17.67 -0.54 -0.87
N GLN A 343 -17.51 -1.55 -1.73
CA GLN A 343 -17.99 -1.50 -3.11
C GLN A 343 -19.47 -1.94 -3.27
N LEU A 344 -20.08 -2.51 -2.23
CA LEU A 344 -21.45 -3.02 -2.35
C LEU A 344 -22.46 -1.87 -2.60
N GLU A 345 -22.50 -0.86 -1.74
CA GLU A 345 -23.46 0.24 -1.84
C GLU A 345 -23.33 1.05 -3.13
N PRO A 346 -22.13 1.52 -3.54
CA PRO A 346 -21.96 2.29 -4.78
C PRO A 346 -22.35 1.54 -6.05
N LEU A 347 -22.29 0.20 -6.00
CA LEU A 347 -22.70 -0.68 -7.11
C LEU A 347 -24.17 -1.13 -7.03
N GLY A 348 -24.89 -0.76 -5.96
CA GLY A 348 -26.28 -1.14 -5.74
C GLY A 348 -26.46 -2.61 -5.35
N LEU A 349 -25.44 -3.19 -4.70
CA LEU A 349 -25.37 -4.59 -4.28
C LEU A 349 -25.56 -4.72 -2.76
N ASN A 350 -25.70 -5.94 -2.28
CA ASN A 350 -25.88 -6.24 -0.87
C ASN A 350 -24.91 -7.37 -0.41
N SER A 351 -24.98 -7.77 0.86
CA SER A 351 -24.07 -8.77 1.44
C SER A 351 -24.13 -10.15 0.76
N ASP A 352 -25.25 -10.53 0.16
CA ASP A 352 -25.36 -11.81 -0.55
C ASP A 352 -24.52 -11.83 -1.84
N ASP A 353 -24.22 -10.65 -2.38
CA ASP A 353 -23.43 -10.47 -3.60
C ASP A 353 -21.91 -10.41 -3.34
N GLN A 354 -21.49 -10.33 -2.08
CA GLN A 354 -20.11 -10.03 -1.63
C GLN A 354 -19.06 -10.94 -2.27
N GLU A 355 -19.24 -12.25 -2.22
CA GLU A 355 -18.27 -13.21 -2.76
C GLU A 355 -18.16 -13.12 -4.29
N SER A 356 -19.31 -13.02 -4.98
CA SER A 356 -19.37 -12.89 -6.44
C SER A 356 -18.74 -11.58 -6.91
N LEU A 357 -19.02 -10.48 -6.21
CA LEU A 357 -18.42 -9.18 -6.47
C LEU A 357 -16.90 -9.23 -6.27
N GLN A 358 -16.43 -9.77 -5.14
CA GLN A 358 -14.99 -9.83 -4.86
C GLN A 358 -14.25 -10.66 -5.90
N LEU A 359 -14.80 -11.80 -6.31
CA LEU A 359 -14.21 -12.60 -7.39
C LEU A 359 -14.16 -11.85 -8.71
N MET A 360 -15.21 -11.05 -9.02
CA MET A 360 -15.24 -10.19 -10.21
C MET A 360 -14.16 -9.11 -10.14
N LEU A 361 -14.02 -8.41 -9.01
CA LEU A 361 -13.01 -7.35 -8.82
C LEU A 361 -11.59 -7.93 -8.92
N LEU A 362 -11.30 -9.05 -8.31
CA LEU A 362 -10.03 -9.76 -8.44
C LEU A 362 -9.70 -10.10 -9.91
N LYS A 363 -10.68 -10.63 -10.66
CA LYS A 363 -10.49 -10.92 -12.09
C LYS A 363 -10.29 -9.66 -12.92
N LEU A 364 -11.05 -8.59 -12.61
CA LEU A 364 -10.90 -7.30 -13.28
C LEU A 364 -9.49 -6.76 -13.07
N GLU A 365 -9.05 -6.68 -11.83
CA GLU A 365 -7.76 -6.12 -11.44
C GLU A 365 -6.59 -6.81 -12.15
N VAL A 366 -6.53 -8.13 -12.11
CA VAL A 366 -5.43 -8.88 -12.73
C VAL A 366 -5.49 -8.92 -14.26
N CYS A 367 -6.57 -8.44 -14.88
CA CYS A 367 -6.69 -8.25 -16.32
C CYS A 367 -6.30 -6.85 -16.80
N LEU A 368 -6.15 -5.88 -15.89
CA LEU A 368 -5.70 -4.53 -16.24
C LEU A 368 -4.26 -4.53 -16.75
N ILE A 369 -3.83 -3.41 -17.31
CA ILE A 369 -2.47 -3.25 -17.80
C ILE A 369 -1.55 -2.78 -16.66
N GLY A 370 -0.54 -3.56 -16.30
CA GLY A 370 0.38 -3.28 -15.18
C GLY A 370 0.39 -4.41 -14.16
N SER A 371 0.88 -4.12 -12.96
CA SER A 371 0.87 -5.05 -11.82
C SER A 371 -0.46 -4.98 -11.07
N ALA A 372 -0.84 -6.04 -10.40
CA ALA A 372 -1.99 -6.10 -9.49
C ALA A 372 -1.51 -6.40 -8.07
N CYS A 373 -2.05 -5.71 -7.07
CA CYS A 373 -1.69 -5.86 -5.66
C CYS A 373 -2.91 -6.35 -4.87
N ILE A 374 -2.95 -7.64 -4.58
CA ILE A 374 -4.04 -8.29 -3.84
C ILE A 374 -3.74 -8.23 -2.35
N PHE A 375 -4.61 -7.64 -1.56
CA PHE A 375 -4.46 -7.57 -0.12
C PHE A 375 -4.93 -8.87 0.55
N GLN A 376 -4.20 -9.35 1.55
CA GLN A 376 -4.56 -10.56 2.32
C GLN A 376 -6.05 -10.56 2.71
N GLY A 377 -6.75 -11.67 2.43
CA GLY A 377 -8.18 -11.85 2.70
C GLY A 377 -9.10 -11.47 1.55
N GLU A 378 -8.62 -10.80 0.48
CA GLU A 378 -9.43 -10.58 -0.72
C GLU A 378 -9.75 -11.88 -1.45
N GLU A 379 -8.80 -12.82 -1.46
CA GLU A 379 -8.97 -14.17 -2.02
C GLU A 379 -10.00 -15.01 -1.25
N LEU A 380 -10.45 -14.51 -0.10
CA LEU A 380 -11.47 -15.13 0.76
C LEU A 380 -12.77 -14.30 0.79
N ALA A 381 -12.83 -13.19 0.07
CA ALA A 381 -13.88 -12.18 0.16
C ALA A 381 -14.15 -11.71 1.61
N CYS A 382 -13.10 -11.55 2.41
CA CYS A 382 -13.23 -11.02 3.77
C CYS A 382 -13.76 -9.58 3.74
N SER A 383 -14.78 -9.31 4.59
CA SER A 383 -15.33 -7.98 4.83
C SER A 383 -14.52 -7.21 5.87
N ASP A 384 -14.83 -5.92 6.04
CA ASP A 384 -14.38 -5.16 7.21
C ASP A 384 -15.10 -5.62 8.48
N VAL A 385 -14.39 -5.56 9.60
CA VAL A 385 -15.01 -5.77 10.93
C VAL A 385 -15.53 -4.43 11.42
N GLN A 386 -16.84 -4.20 11.29
CA GLN A 386 -17.45 -2.88 11.54
C GLN A 386 -17.56 -2.49 13.02
N ASP A 387 -17.79 -3.43 13.93
CA ASP A 387 -18.15 -3.15 15.32
C ASP A 387 -16.96 -3.37 16.28
N ILE A 388 -15.80 -2.79 15.95
CA ILE A 388 -14.65 -2.83 16.87
C ILE A 388 -14.94 -1.89 18.03
N PRO A 389 -14.99 -2.38 19.29
CA PRO A 389 -15.15 -1.54 20.46
C PRO A 389 -14.03 -0.47 20.55
N ILE A 390 -14.38 0.75 20.94
CA ILE A 390 -13.44 1.88 20.97
C ILE A 390 -12.20 1.58 21.84
N ASP A 391 -12.38 0.86 22.93
CA ASP A 391 -11.30 0.44 23.84
C ASP A 391 -10.38 -0.63 23.23
N LEU A 392 -10.78 -1.29 22.15
CA LEU A 392 -9.97 -2.24 21.41
C LEU A 392 -9.34 -1.64 20.13
N MET A 393 -9.72 -0.43 19.76
CA MET A 393 -9.12 0.26 18.61
C MET A 393 -7.62 0.50 18.84
N GLN A 394 -6.85 0.32 17.79
CA GLN A 394 -5.39 0.46 17.82
C GLN A 394 -4.89 1.59 16.92
N ASP A 395 -5.52 1.83 15.77
CA ASP A 395 -5.09 2.84 14.81
C ASP A 395 -5.05 4.24 15.46
N PRO A 396 -3.89 4.93 15.44
CA PRO A 396 -3.76 6.28 15.97
C PRO A 396 -4.72 7.27 15.30
N TRP A 397 -4.96 7.13 14.00
CA TRP A 397 -5.90 7.97 13.26
C TRP A 397 -7.35 7.75 13.73
N GLY A 398 -7.75 6.49 13.90
CA GLY A 398 -9.07 6.17 14.43
C GLY A 398 -9.25 6.64 15.88
N LYS A 399 -8.24 6.50 16.74
CA LYS A 399 -8.26 6.99 18.13
C LYS A 399 -8.44 8.51 18.22
N GLU A 400 -7.75 9.26 17.36
CA GLU A 400 -7.81 10.74 17.33
C GLU A 400 -9.20 11.24 16.94
N PHE A 401 -9.87 10.59 15.99
CA PHE A 401 -11.12 11.06 15.43
C PHE A 401 -12.37 10.30 15.88
N SER A 402 -12.24 9.28 16.74
CA SER A 402 -13.38 8.55 17.28
C SER A 402 -14.32 9.48 18.08
N PRO A 403 -15.67 9.32 18.00
CA PRO A 403 -16.41 8.29 17.25
C PRO A 403 -16.77 8.68 15.80
N VAL A 404 -16.22 9.77 15.29
CA VAL A 404 -16.55 10.35 13.97
C VAL A 404 -15.90 9.55 12.84
N PHE A 405 -14.73 8.99 13.10
CA PHE A 405 -13.97 8.16 12.17
C PHE A 405 -13.26 7.04 12.93
N PHE A 406 -13.37 5.80 12.45
CA PHE A 406 -12.85 4.62 13.14
C PHE A 406 -11.48 4.15 12.65
N GLY A 407 -10.85 4.90 11.76
CA GLY A 407 -9.52 4.57 11.24
C GLY A 407 -9.49 3.31 10.39
N ARG A 408 -8.32 2.65 10.39
CA ARG A 408 -7.98 1.55 9.49
C ARG A 408 -8.10 0.16 10.14
N ASP A 409 -8.45 0.08 11.42
CA ASP A 409 -8.50 -1.19 12.16
C ASP A 409 -9.47 -2.20 11.55
N THR A 410 -10.56 -1.70 10.94
CA THR A 410 -11.62 -2.54 10.35
C THR A 410 -11.10 -3.48 9.26
N CYS A 411 -10.15 -3.02 8.45
CA CYS A 411 -9.54 -3.82 7.37
C CYS A 411 -8.27 -4.58 7.82
N ARG A 412 -7.74 -4.26 9.02
CA ARG A 412 -6.46 -4.79 9.53
C ARG A 412 -6.61 -5.98 10.47
N THR A 413 -7.82 -6.46 10.69
CA THR A 413 -8.09 -7.59 11.60
C THR A 413 -7.37 -8.87 11.15
N PRO A 414 -7.03 -9.77 12.12
CA PRO A 414 -6.26 -10.96 11.82
C PRO A 414 -6.92 -11.90 10.79
N MET A 415 -6.09 -12.53 9.97
CA MET A 415 -6.48 -13.61 9.08
C MET A 415 -6.97 -14.83 9.88
N VAL A 416 -7.92 -15.55 9.31
CA VAL A 416 -8.45 -16.79 9.88
C VAL A 416 -8.06 -17.94 8.97
N TRP A 417 -7.53 -19.00 9.55
CA TRP A 417 -6.99 -20.15 8.81
C TRP A 417 -7.88 -21.39 8.85
N THR A 418 -8.65 -21.54 9.93
CA THR A 418 -9.60 -22.65 10.12
C THR A 418 -10.92 -22.13 10.68
N ASN A 419 -12.03 -22.79 10.38
CA ASN A 419 -13.36 -22.42 10.87
C ASN A 419 -13.58 -22.73 12.37
N LYS A 420 -12.54 -23.16 13.07
CA LYS A 420 -12.61 -23.46 14.52
C LYS A 420 -12.40 -22.19 15.30
N SER A 421 -13.30 -21.90 16.24
CA SER A 421 -13.19 -20.71 17.11
C SER A 421 -12.05 -20.76 18.12
N ASN A 422 -11.53 -21.96 18.43
CA ASN A 422 -10.35 -22.10 19.27
C ASN A 422 -9.11 -21.56 18.56
N ASN A 423 -8.15 -21.06 19.32
CA ASN A 423 -6.91 -20.48 18.79
C ASN A 423 -7.18 -19.39 17.76
N TRP A 424 -8.23 -18.59 17.97
CA TRP A 424 -8.57 -17.47 17.10
C TRP A 424 -8.66 -17.86 15.62
N GLY A 425 -9.35 -18.97 15.33
CA GLY A 425 -9.43 -19.49 13.96
C GLY A 425 -8.09 -19.96 13.40
N GLY A 426 -7.18 -20.40 14.27
CA GLY A 426 -5.83 -20.84 13.88
C GLY A 426 -4.83 -19.70 13.65
N PHE A 427 -5.21 -18.44 13.92
CA PHE A 427 -4.29 -17.30 13.83
C PHE A 427 -3.26 -17.31 14.97
N SER A 428 -3.68 -17.53 16.22
CA SER A 428 -2.85 -17.42 17.41
C SER A 428 -3.26 -18.41 18.49
N THR A 429 -2.33 -18.75 19.39
CA THR A 429 -2.58 -19.48 20.63
C THR A 429 -2.65 -18.58 21.87
N ALA A 430 -2.54 -17.25 21.69
CA ALA A 430 -2.61 -16.25 22.76
C ALA A 430 -3.99 -16.20 23.45
N GLU A 431 -4.05 -15.59 24.62
CA GLU A 431 -5.33 -15.30 25.31
C GLU A 431 -6.16 -14.25 24.56
N LYS A 432 -5.51 -13.34 23.84
CA LYS A 432 -6.12 -12.28 23.02
C LYS A 432 -5.28 -12.00 21.77
N THR A 433 -5.93 -11.49 20.75
CA THR A 433 -5.28 -10.97 19.54
C THR A 433 -5.18 -9.44 19.61
N TRP A 434 -4.27 -8.85 18.85
CA TRP A 434 -4.05 -7.40 18.83
C TRP A 434 -5.29 -6.61 18.35
N LEU A 435 -6.10 -7.19 17.46
CA LEU A 435 -7.44 -6.74 17.05
C LEU A 435 -8.42 -7.93 17.11
N PRO A 436 -9.73 -7.69 17.28
CA PRO A 436 -10.71 -8.77 17.32
C PRO A 436 -10.84 -9.49 15.98
N ILE A 437 -11.29 -10.74 16.05
CA ILE A 437 -11.62 -11.57 14.87
C ILE A 437 -13.13 -11.65 14.70
N SER A 438 -13.61 -11.41 13.47
CA SER A 438 -15.02 -11.55 13.13
C SER A 438 -15.46 -13.02 13.07
N LYS A 439 -16.70 -13.29 13.49
CA LYS A 439 -17.32 -14.61 13.28
C LYS A 439 -17.52 -14.93 11.82
N GLU A 440 -17.82 -13.93 10.99
CA GLU A 440 -17.94 -14.08 9.53
C GLU A 440 -16.63 -14.56 8.92
N HIS A 441 -15.49 -14.06 9.38
CA HIS A 441 -14.18 -14.51 8.89
C HIS A 441 -13.90 -15.98 9.21
N LEU A 442 -14.47 -16.54 10.31
CA LEU A 442 -14.36 -17.99 10.60
C LEU A 442 -15.02 -18.85 9.52
N GLU A 443 -16.08 -18.35 8.87
CA GLU A 443 -16.78 -19.05 7.78
C GLU A 443 -15.98 -19.00 6.46
N ARG A 444 -14.99 -18.10 6.35
CA ARG A 444 -14.14 -17.83 5.19
C ARG A 444 -12.65 -18.16 5.48
N ALA A 445 -12.42 -19.20 6.26
CA ALA A 445 -11.09 -19.53 6.75
C ALA A 445 -10.17 -20.05 5.63
N GLY A 446 -8.95 -19.52 5.53
CA GLY A 446 -8.05 -19.72 4.39
C GLY A 446 -7.76 -21.18 4.03
N ILE A 447 -7.46 -22.04 5.02
CA ILE A 447 -7.18 -23.46 4.76
C ILE A 447 -8.45 -24.24 4.37
N ASP A 448 -9.59 -23.88 4.97
CA ASP A 448 -10.86 -24.51 4.65
C ASP A 448 -11.30 -24.14 3.24
N GLU A 449 -11.14 -22.84 2.85
CA GLU A 449 -11.39 -22.36 1.50
C GLU A 449 -10.44 -23.00 0.47
N MET A 450 -9.16 -23.11 0.77
CA MET A 450 -8.20 -23.81 -0.10
C MET A 450 -8.60 -25.28 -0.37
N ASN A 451 -9.21 -25.94 0.60
CA ASN A 451 -9.64 -27.34 0.48
C ASN A 451 -11.05 -27.50 -0.13
N ARG A 452 -11.82 -26.43 -0.33
CA ARG A 452 -13.16 -26.45 -0.92
C ARG A 452 -13.09 -26.13 -2.42
N PRO A 453 -13.36 -27.06 -3.33
CA PRO A 453 -13.14 -26.89 -4.77
C PRO A 453 -13.84 -25.66 -5.39
N GLU A 454 -15.07 -25.35 -4.95
CA GLU A 454 -15.88 -24.23 -5.46
C GLU A 454 -15.62 -22.90 -4.75
N SER A 455 -14.69 -22.85 -3.83
CA SER A 455 -14.38 -21.63 -3.09
C SER A 455 -13.88 -20.51 -3.99
N ILE A 456 -14.04 -19.25 -3.54
CA ILE A 456 -13.48 -18.09 -4.21
C ILE A 456 -11.95 -18.24 -4.38
N TYR A 457 -11.24 -18.75 -3.38
CA TYR A 457 -9.82 -19.05 -3.44
C TYR A 457 -9.47 -19.93 -4.64
N ASN A 458 -10.13 -21.07 -4.79
CA ASN A 458 -9.86 -22.03 -5.88
C ASN A 458 -10.32 -21.52 -7.24
N GLN A 459 -11.42 -20.78 -7.30
CA GLN A 459 -11.87 -20.12 -8.52
C GLN A 459 -10.84 -19.08 -8.99
N PHE A 460 -10.32 -18.27 -8.07
CA PHE A 460 -9.31 -17.26 -8.40
C PHE A 460 -7.96 -17.91 -8.75
N ALA A 461 -7.51 -18.93 -8.01
CA ALA A 461 -6.31 -19.70 -8.36
C ALA A 461 -6.39 -20.33 -9.75
N THR A 462 -7.56 -20.88 -10.11
CA THR A 462 -7.82 -21.42 -11.45
C THR A 462 -7.75 -20.33 -12.51
N PHE A 463 -8.31 -19.16 -12.21
CA PHE A 463 -8.26 -18.00 -13.10
C PHE A 463 -6.84 -17.49 -13.32
N LEU A 464 -6.01 -17.40 -12.27
CA LEU A 464 -4.60 -17.01 -12.39
C LEU A 464 -3.80 -18.01 -13.27
N LYS A 465 -4.06 -19.31 -13.14
CA LYS A 465 -3.46 -20.33 -14.03
C LYS A 465 -3.88 -20.16 -15.49
N TRP A 466 -5.14 -19.80 -15.74
CA TRP A 466 -5.64 -19.48 -17.07
C TRP A 466 -5.02 -18.18 -17.60
N ARG A 467 -4.98 -17.12 -16.79
CA ARG A 467 -4.40 -15.81 -17.11
C ARG A 467 -2.96 -15.93 -17.61
N LYS A 468 -2.12 -16.72 -16.93
CA LYS A 468 -0.72 -16.96 -17.30
C LYS A 468 -0.54 -17.60 -18.69
N LYS A 469 -1.61 -18.13 -19.28
CA LYS A 469 -1.63 -18.71 -20.63
C LYS A 469 -2.15 -17.72 -21.68
N GLN A 470 -2.51 -16.49 -21.33
CA GLN A 470 -3.05 -15.51 -22.25
C GLN A 470 -1.99 -14.51 -22.69
N PRO A 471 -1.43 -14.61 -23.93
CA PRO A 471 -0.44 -13.66 -24.42
C PRO A 471 -0.92 -12.21 -24.36
N ALA A 472 -2.20 -11.98 -24.67
CA ALA A 472 -2.80 -10.64 -24.62
C ALA A 472 -2.72 -9.97 -23.24
N ILE A 473 -2.66 -10.74 -22.15
CA ILE A 473 -2.49 -10.21 -20.80
C ILE A 473 -1.01 -10.16 -20.43
N MET A 474 -0.27 -11.24 -20.70
CA MET A 474 1.09 -11.43 -20.22
C MET A 474 2.14 -10.64 -20.99
N GLU A 475 1.87 -10.23 -22.23
CA GLU A 475 2.81 -9.44 -23.03
C GLU A 475 2.67 -7.92 -22.82
N ALA A 476 1.77 -7.46 -21.96
CA ALA A 476 1.57 -6.07 -21.48
C ALA A 476 1.56 -4.97 -22.56
N ASN A 477 1.17 -5.29 -23.81
CA ASN A 477 1.40 -4.39 -24.94
C ASN A 477 0.34 -3.28 -25.06
N THR A 478 -0.94 -3.64 -25.07
CA THR A 478 -2.01 -2.67 -25.34
C THR A 478 -3.31 -3.06 -24.63
N MET A 479 -3.99 -2.04 -24.11
CA MET A 479 -5.34 -2.15 -23.58
C MET A 479 -6.22 -1.07 -24.22
N ARG A 480 -7.43 -1.44 -24.62
CA ARG A 480 -8.40 -0.52 -25.22
C ARG A 480 -9.76 -0.69 -24.55
N LEU A 481 -10.20 0.35 -23.85
CA LEU A 481 -11.55 0.40 -23.28
C LEU A 481 -12.58 0.47 -24.41
N ILE A 482 -13.63 -0.32 -24.31
CA ILE A 482 -14.73 -0.39 -25.26
C ILE A 482 -15.94 0.35 -24.67
N ASN A 483 -16.61 1.13 -25.48
CA ASN A 483 -17.84 1.79 -25.04
C ASN A 483 -18.89 0.73 -24.69
N SER A 484 -19.41 0.79 -23.47
CA SER A 484 -20.38 -0.16 -22.92
C SER A 484 -21.47 0.60 -22.16
N ASN A 485 -22.52 -0.11 -21.74
CA ASN A 485 -23.57 0.48 -20.92
C ASN A 485 -23.05 0.83 -19.50
N LYS A 486 -23.89 1.47 -18.70
CA LYS A 486 -23.55 1.95 -17.35
C LYS A 486 -23.28 0.84 -16.31
N HIS A 487 -23.54 -0.41 -16.63
CA HIS A 487 -23.37 -1.56 -15.73
C HIS A 487 -22.21 -2.47 -16.15
N GLU A 488 -21.58 -2.22 -17.29
CA GLU A 488 -20.55 -3.08 -17.85
C GLU A 488 -19.21 -2.36 -18.00
N ILE A 489 -18.12 -3.07 -17.71
CA ILE A 489 -16.76 -2.67 -18.08
C ILE A 489 -16.29 -3.66 -19.13
N ILE A 490 -15.98 -3.17 -20.33
CA ILE A 490 -15.50 -3.99 -21.44
C ILE A 490 -14.20 -3.40 -21.97
N PHE A 491 -13.18 -4.22 -22.10
CA PHE A 491 -11.93 -3.82 -22.74
C PHE A 491 -11.29 -4.96 -23.51
N ASP A 492 -10.49 -4.61 -24.50
CA ASP A 492 -9.62 -5.53 -25.23
C ASP A 492 -8.20 -5.42 -24.70
N ARG A 493 -7.60 -6.56 -24.35
CA ARG A 493 -6.16 -6.73 -24.18
C ARG A 493 -5.59 -7.21 -25.51
N ILE A 494 -4.53 -6.58 -25.99
CA ILE A 494 -4.03 -6.80 -27.36
C ILE A 494 -2.53 -7.07 -27.32
N SER A 495 -2.14 -8.26 -27.78
CA SER A 495 -0.76 -8.61 -28.07
C SER A 495 -0.54 -8.74 -29.58
N SER A 496 0.66 -9.13 -29.99
CA SER A 496 0.99 -9.35 -31.41
C SER A 496 0.19 -10.49 -32.07
N ASN A 497 -0.29 -11.45 -31.27
CA ASN A 497 -0.89 -12.70 -31.73
C ASN A 497 -2.25 -13.06 -31.08
N GLN A 498 -2.74 -12.21 -30.18
CA GLN A 498 -4.03 -12.44 -29.53
C GLN A 498 -4.72 -11.10 -29.21
N THR A 499 -6.03 -11.02 -29.49
CA THR A 499 -6.91 -10.00 -28.93
C THR A 499 -7.91 -10.68 -28.02
N LEU A 500 -7.82 -10.40 -26.72
CA LEU A 500 -8.69 -10.96 -25.70
C LEU A 500 -9.67 -9.88 -25.23
N ARG A 501 -10.95 -10.12 -25.44
CA ARG A 501 -12.02 -9.27 -24.89
C ARG A 501 -12.35 -9.73 -23.48
N CYS A 502 -12.28 -8.80 -22.55
CA CYS A 502 -12.65 -8.96 -21.14
C CYS A 502 -13.92 -8.18 -20.87
N CYS A 503 -14.97 -8.84 -20.38
CA CYS A 503 -16.27 -8.24 -20.07
C CYS A 503 -16.64 -8.52 -18.62
N PHE A 504 -17.08 -7.47 -17.91
CA PHE A 504 -17.48 -7.49 -16.50
C PHE A 504 -18.85 -6.81 -16.39
N ASP A 505 -19.89 -7.58 -16.12
CA ASP A 505 -21.27 -7.08 -15.96
C ASP A 505 -21.61 -6.99 -14.47
N PHE A 506 -21.63 -5.79 -13.94
CA PHE A 506 -21.90 -5.49 -12.52
C PHE A 506 -23.39 -5.64 -12.14
N ASN A 507 -24.28 -5.81 -13.10
CA ASN A 507 -25.68 -6.08 -12.82
C ASN A 507 -25.93 -7.57 -12.53
N THR A 508 -25.20 -8.44 -13.20
CA THR A 508 -25.33 -9.90 -13.06
C THR A 508 -24.16 -10.56 -12.34
N LEU A 509 -23.10 -9.82 -12.07
CA LEU A 509 -21.82 -10.27 -11.52
C LEU A 509 -21.16 -11.38 -12.37
N ILE A 510 -21.43 -11.38 -13.69
CA ILE A 510 -20.87 -12.33 -14.63
C ILE A 510 -19.63 -11.75 -15.31
N THR A 511 -18.60 -12.56 -15.43
CA THR A 511 -17.39 -12.23 -16.19
C THR A 511 -17.28 -13.14 -17.41
N SER A 512 -16.91 -12.59 -18.57
CA SER A 512 -16.64 -13.40 -19.76
C SER A 512 -15.38 -12.95 -20.48
N PHE A 513 -14.72 -13.90 -21.12
CA PHE A 513 -13.45 -13.73 -21.83
C PHE A 513 -13.55 -14.41 -23.18
N SER A 514 -13.30 -13.68 -24.26
CA SER A 514 -13.40 -14.22 -25.64
C SER A 514 -12.24 -13.73 -26.50
N GLU A 515 -11.75 -14.60 -27.36
CA GLU A 515 -10.83 -14.19 -28.43
C GLU A 515 -11.60 -13.56 -29.59
N ASN A 516 -11.11 -12.44 -30.12
CA ASN A 516 -11.67 -11.72 -31.26
C ASN A 516 -10.75 -11.86 -32.48
#